data_e10a54a0d770b64094e6e1c39e3b5950
#
_entry.id   e10a54a0d770b64094e6e1c39e3b5950
#
_cell.length_a   1.000
_cell.length_b   1.000
_cell.length_c   1.000
_cell.angle_alpha   90.00
_cell.angle_beta   90.00
_cell.angle_gamma   90.00
#
_symmetry.space_group_name_H-M   'P 1'
#
loop_
_entity.id
_entity.type
_entity.pdbx_description
1 polymer ?
#
loop_
_entity_poly.entity_id
_entity_poly.type
_entity_poly.pdbx_seq_one_letter_code
_entity_poly.pdbx_strand_id
1 'polypeptide(L)'
;AIXCRINAENPALNFQPSPGTISVCHQPSGFRTRVDGSVFQGCKITPYYDSLIAKVICKGRNRTEAIQRTLRSLDEFVLEGITTTIDLHKKILNHKKFINSDFDTNWLGKEKFY
;
A
#
# COMPACT_ATOMS: atom_id res chain seq x y z
N ALA A 1 6.56 -10.82 -8.73
CA ALA A 1 6.24 -9.40 -8.50
C ALA A 1 5.15 -9.28 -7.43
N ILE A 2 5.17 -8.16 -6.73
CA ILE A 2 4.16 -7.86 -5.72
C ILE A 2 3.53 -6.51 -6.01
N UNK A 3 2.33 -6.21 -5.97
CA UNK A 3 1.75 -5.21 -6.24
C UNK A 3 1.06 -4.83 -5.18
N CYS A 4 1.03 -3.80 -4.78
CA CYS A 4 0.26 -3.20 -3.68
C CYS A 4 -0.61 -2.08 -4.20
N ARG A 5 -1.88 -2.19 -3.99
CA ARG A 5 -2.82 -1.13 -4.35
C ARG A 5 -2.91 -0.16 -3.17
N ILE A 6 -2.55 1.08 -3.40
CA ILE A 6 -2.60 2.10 -2.35
C ILE A 6 -3.92 2.84 -2.48
N ASN A 7 -4.77 2.69 -1.47
CA ASN A 7 -6.10 3.28 -1.45
C ASN A 7 -6.18 4.35 -0.36
N ALA A 8 -6.98 5.39 -0.63
CA ALA A 8 -7.28 6.43 0.36
C ALA A 8 -8.41 5.92 1.24
N GLU A 9 -8.08 5.00 2.13
CA GLU A 9 -9.02 4.33 3.02
C GLU A 9 -8.38 4.12 4.37
N ASN A 10 -9.22 4.00 5.40
CA ASN A 10 -8.73 3.75 6.75
C ASN A 10 -9.04 2.31 7.16
N PRO A 11 -8.04 1.42 7.13
CA PRO A 11 -8.30 0.02 7.48
C PRO A 11 -8.76 -0.16 8.93
N ALA A 12 -8.35 0.73 9.83
CA ALA A 12 -8.76 0.64 11.22
C ALA A 12 -10.23 0.99 11.40
N LEU A 13 -10.83 1.69 10.44
CA LEU A 13 -12.24 2.06 10.45
C LEU A 13 -12.99 1.33 9.34
N ASN A 14 -12.69 0.05 9.18
CA ASN A 14 -13.38 -0.83 8.23
C ASN A 14 -13.29 -0.31 6.80
N PHE A 15 -12.12 0.22 6.44
CA PHE A 15 -11.82 0.72 5.08
C PHE A 15 -12.73 1.87 4.66
N GLN A 16 -13.15 2.68 5.63
CA GLN A 16 -13.90 3.87 5.33
C GLN A 16 -13.07 4.81 4.46
N PRO A 17 -13.66 5.42 3.42
CA PRO A 17 -12.90 6.37 2.59
C PRO A 17 -12.29 7.49 3.40
N SER A 18 -11.10 7.92 3.00
CA SER A 18 -10.38 8.99 3.69
C SER A 18 -10.14 10.15 2.71
N PRO A 19 -11.11 11.05 2.56
CA PRO A 19 -10.91 12.20 1.66
C PRO A 19 -10.03 13.25 2.31
N GLY A 20 -9.51 14.14 1.49
CA GLY A 20 -8.69 15.23 1.98
C GLY A 20 -7.72 15.70 0.91
N THR A 21 -6.82 16.58 1.30
CA THR A 21 -5.81 17.12 0.40
C THR A 21 -4.46 16.53 0.77
N ILE A 22 -3.74 16.06 -0.23
CA ILE A 22 -2.40 15.51 -0.02
C ILE A 22 -1.45 16.67 0.28
N SER A 23 -1.01 16.77 1.51
CA SER A 23 -0.11 17.86 1.90
C SER A 23 1.35 17.53 1.62
N VAL A 24 1.71 16.24 1.66
CA VAL A 24 3.06 15.79 1.31
C VAL A 24 2.92 14.53 0.47
N CYS A 25 3.67 14.48 -0.62
CA CYS A 25 3.71 13.30 -1.48
C CYS A 25 5.14 13.03 -1.91
N HIS A 26 5.69 11.90 -1.48
CA HIS A 26 7.00 11.45 -1.90
C HIS A 26 6.89 10.00 -2.33
N GLN A 27 7.05 9.74 -3.62
CA GLN A 27 6.90 8.41 -4.16
C GLN A 27 8.22 7.64 -4.11
N PRO A 28 8.15 6.32 -3.91
CA PRO A 28 9.37 5.51 -3.95
C PRO A 28 9.92 5.43 -5.36
N SER A 29 11.22 5.17 -5.45
CA SER A 29 11.87 4.92 -6.71
C SER A 29 12.98 3.92 -6.50
N GLY A 30 13.56 3.46 -7.59
CA GLY A 30 14.67 2.55 -7.49
C GLY A 30 14.55 1.39 -8.45
N PHE A 31 15.58 0.56 -8.42
CA PHE A 31 15.68 -0.60 -9.30
C PHE A 31 14.53 -1.57 -9.04
N ARG A 32 13.86 -1.97 -10.10
CA ARG A 32 12.75 -2.93 -10.07
C ARG A 32 11.57 -2.47 -9.21
N THR A 33 11.44 -1.15 -9.07
CA THR A 33 10.30 -0.55 -8.38
C THR A 33 9.57 0.36 -9.36
N ARG A 34 8.25 0.17 -9.44
CA ARG A 34 7.40 0.96 -10.33
C ARG A 34 6.19 1.47 -9.57
N VAL A 35 5.85 2.72 -9.76
CA VAL A 35 4.66 3.31 -9.17
C VAL A 35 3.77 3.82 -10.29
N ASP A 36 2.55 3.31 -10.35
CA ASP A 36 1.54 3.77 -11.29
C ASP A 36 0.48 4.52 -10.52
N GLY A 37 0.16 5.73 -10.94
CA GLY A 37 -0.87 6.50 -10.27
C GLY A 37 -0.76 7.96 -10.63
N SER A 38 -1.76 8.73 -10.21
CA SER A 38 -1.82 10.15 -10.50
C SER A 38 -1.77 11.01 -9.24
N VAL A 39 -1.37 10.44 -8.12
CA VAL A 39 -1.30 11.18 -6.86
C VAL A 39 -0.11 12.13 -6.87
N PHE A 40 -0.31 13.34 -6.33
CA PHE A 40 0.75 14.35 -6.27
C PHE A 40 0.46 15.28 -5.10
N GLN A 41 1.47 16.04 -4.70
CA GLN A 41 1.33 16.98 -3.61
C GLN A 41 0.35 18.09 -4.01
N GLY A 42 -0.61 18.36 -3.15
CA GLY A 42 -1.67 19.31 -3.43
C GLY A 42 -2.92 18.69 -4.03
N CYS A 43 -2.84 17.44 -4.41
CA CYS A 43 -3.95 16.71 -5.02
C CYS A 43 -5.09 16.54 -4.01
N LYS A 44 -6.33 16.72 -4.48
CA LYS A 44 -7.50 16.58 -3.62
C LYS A 44 -8.16 15.22 -3.84
N ILE A 45 -8.33 14.49 -2.77
CA ILE A 45 -8.97 13.19 -2.79
C ILE A 45 -10.40 13.34 -2.30
N THR A 46 -11.37 12.93 -3.12
CA THR A 46 -12.78 13.07 -2.77
C THR A 46 -13.40 11.71 -2.49
N PRO A 47 -14.50 11.67 -1.73
CA PRO A 47 -15.16 10.39 -1.46
C PRO A 47 -16.05 9.90 -2.59
N TYR A 48 -16.15 10.64 -3.68
CA TYR A 48 -17.10 10.34 -4.77
C TYR A 48 -16.54 9.43 -5.84
N TYR A 49 -15.23 9.19 -5.82
CA TYR A 49 -14.56 8.39 -6.84
C TYR A 49 -13.87 7.18 -6.21
N ASP A 50 -13.33 6.32 -7.06
CA ASP A 50 -12.57 5.18 -6.60
C ASP A 50 -11.45 5.64 -5.66
N SER A 51 -11.30 4.94 -4.55
CA SER A 51 -10.29 5.29 -3.55
C SER A 51 -8.86 4.91 -3.98
N LEU A 52 -8.71 4.16 -5.06
CA LEU A 52 -7.36 3.78 -5.53
C LEU A 52 -6.60 5.00 -6.00
N ILE A 53 -5.42 5.25 -5.42
CA ILE A 53 -4.63 6.41 -5.78
C ILE A 53 -3.28 6.06 -6.38
N ALA A 54 -2.78 4.85 -6.15
CA ALA A 54 -1.51 4.42 -6.71
C ALA A 54 -1.37 2.92 -6.61
N LYS A 55 -0.49 2.37 -7.45
CA LYS A 55 -0.08 0.97 -7.35
C LYS A 55 1.44 0.94 -7.24
N VAL A 56 1.94 0.22 -6.24
CA VAL A 56 3.37 0.01 -6.08
C VAL A 56 3.68 -1.42 -6.53
N ILE A 57 4.55 -1.54 -7.52
CA ILE A 57 4.87 -2.84 -8.11
C ILE A 57 6.38 -3.06 -7.98
N CYS A 58 6.77 -4.12 -7.29
CA CYS A 58 8.17 -4.43 -7.08
C CYS A 58 8.48 -5.85 -7.53
N LYS A 59 9.63 -6.01 -8.15
CA LYS A 59 10.10 -7.33 -8.59
C LYS A 59 11.31 -7.73 -7.78
N GLY A 60 11.47 -9.04 -7.59
CA GLY A 60 12.64 -9.61 -6.95
C GLY A 60 13.00 -10.90 -7.64
N ARG A 61 14.21 -11.38 -7.38
CA ARG A 61 14.65 -12.64 -7.97
C ARG A 61 13.90 -13.82 -7.34
N ASN A 62 13.38 -13.62 -6.14
CA ASN A 62 12.59 -14.63 -5.46
C ASN A 62 11.59 -13.90 -4.56
N ARG A 63 10.76 -14.68 -3.86
CA ARG A 63 9.71 -14.10 -3.03
C ARG A 63 10.27 -13.25 -1.90
N THR A 64 11.32 -13.73 -1.23
CA THR A 64 11.91 -13.00 -0.12
C THR A 64 12.43 -11.63 -0.57
N GLU A 65 13.13 -11.59 -1.70
CA GLU A 65 13.64 -10.33 -2.22
C GLU A 65 12.52 -9.40 -2.64
N ALA A 66 11.45 -9.94 -3.25
CA ALA A 66 10.31 -9.12 -3.67
C ALA A 66 9.64 -8.51 -2.44
N ILE A 67 9.47 -9.27 -1.37
CA ILE A 67 8.87 -8.76 -0.14
C ILE A 67 9.73 -7.66 0.46
N GLN A 68 11.03 -7.87 0.56
CA GLN A 68 11.92 -6.87 1.14
C GLN A 68 11.95 -5.59 0.33
N ARG A 69 11.98 -5.71 -1.00
CA ARG A 69 11.99 -4.55 -1.87
C ARG A 69 10.69 -3.78 -1.76
N THR A 70 9.56 -4.50 -1.66
CA THR A 70 8.27 -3.85 -1.50
C THR A 70 8.17 -3.12 -0.17
N LEU A 71 8.65 -3.74 0.92
CA LEU A 71 8.64 -3.07 2.22
C LEU A 71 9.46 -1.79 2.21
N ARG A 72 10.64 -1.83 1.58
CA ARG A 72 11.48 -0.63 1.48
C ARG A 72 10.76 0.46 0.67
N SER A 73 10.11 0.06 -0.41
CA SER A 73 9.38 1.04 -1.23
C SER A 73 8.23 1.66 -0.46
N LEU A 74 7.50 0.85 0.31
CA LEU A 74 6.40 1.38 1.11
C LEU A 74 6.89 2.32 2.20
N ASP A 75 8.08 2.07 2.76
CA ASP A 75 8.67 3.00 3.73
C ASP A 75 9.04 4.33 3.09
N GLU A 76 9.42 4.33 1.82
CA GLU A 76 9.75 5.55 1.11
C GLU A 76 8.52 6.32 0.64
N PHE A 77 7.38 5.65 0.56
CA PHE A 77 6.15 6.27 0.06
C PHE A 77 5.52 7.08 1.18
N VAL A 78 5.64 8.39 1.10
CA VAL A 78 5.12 9.29 2.12
C VAL A 78 3.92 10.03 1.56
N LEU A 79 2.76 9.84 2.18
CA LEU A 79 1.53 10.55 1.83
C LEU A 79 0.92 11.09 3.11
N GLU A 80 0.82 12.40 3.21
CA GLU A 80 0.23 13.05 4.38
C GLU A 80 -0.99 13.85 3.96
N GLY A 81 -1.91 14.02 4.89
CA GLY A 81 -3.17 14.70 4.63
C GLY A 81 -4.36 13.76 4.53
N ILE A 82 -4.11 12.48 4.30
CA ILE A 82 -5.15 11.45 4.26
C ILE A 82 -4.62 10.20 4.93
N THR A 83 -5.52 9.24 5.14
CA THR A 83 -5.15 7.92 5.61
C THR A 83 -5.17 6.97 4.43
N THR A 84 -4.16 6.11 4.33
CA THR A 84 -4.04 5.17 3.21
C THR A 84 -3.82 3.75 3.71
N THR A 85 -3.82 2.81 2.76
CA THR A 85 -3.59 1.40 3.07
C THR A 85 -2.11 1.03 3.10
N ILE A 86 -1.20 2.02 3.07
CA ILE A 86 0.24 1.71 3.08
C ILE A 86 0.63 0.90 4.32
N ASP A 87 0.17 1.33 5.51
CA ASP A 87 0.52 0.61 6.74
C ASP A 87 -0.05 -0.80 6.76
N LEU A 88 -1.25 -0.98 6.22
CA LEU A 88 -1.84 -2.32 6.12
C LEU A 88 -0.96 -3.24 5.28
N HIS A 89 -0.49 -2.74 4.15
CA HIS A 89 0.39 -3.54 3.29
C HIS A 89 1.68 -3.93 4.02
N LYS A 90 2.24 -3.00 4.80
CA LYS A 90 3.44 -3.32 5.59
C LYS A 90 3.15 -4.44 6.57
N LYS A 91 2.00 -4.41 7.22
CA LYS A 91 1.63 -5.46 8.18
C LYS A 91 1.44 -6.80 7.48
N ILE A 92 0.80 -6.80 6.30
CA ILE A 92 0.61 -8.03 5.55
C ILE A 92 1.96 -8.63 5.14
N LEU A 93 2.86 -7.80 4.62
CA LEU A 93 4.15 -8.27 4.12
C LEU A 93 5.06 -8.77 5.23
N ASN A 94 4.84 -8.29 6.46
CA ASN A 94 5.63 -8.74 7.61
C ASN A 94 4.99 -9.92 8.33
N HIS A 95 3.79 -10.33 7.93
CA HIS A 95 3.10 -11.41 8.61
C HIS A 95 3.70 -12.75 8.22
N LYS A 96 3.88 -13.64 9.20
CA LYS A 96 4.49 -14.93 8.95
C LYS A 96 3.73 -15.75 7.92
N LYS A 97 2.41 -15.69 7.95
CA LYS A 97 1.61 -16.46 7.00
C LYS A 97 1.84 -16.00 5.57
N PHE A 98 1.99 -14.70 5.36
CA PHE A 98 2.28 -14.19 4.02
C PHE A 98 3.68 -14.55 3.59
N ILE A 99 4.67 -14.37 4.48
CA ILE A 99 6.07 -14.66 4.16
C ILE A 99 6.22 -16.14 3.78
N ASN A 100 5.53 -17.02 4.49
CA ASN A 100 5.63 -18.45 4.26
C ASN A 100 4.62 -19.00 3.25
N SER A 101 3.83 -18.11 2.63
CA SER A 101 2.76 -18.50 1.70
C SER A 101 1.75 -19.44 2.36
N ASP A 102 1.52 -19.27 3.64
CA ASP A 102 0.63 -20.13 4.42
C ASP A 102 -0.71 -19.42 4.62
N PHE A 103 -1.43 -19.21 3.52
CA PHE A 103 -2.71 -18.52 3.57
C PHE A 103 -3.55 -18.90 2.35
N ASP A 104 -4.85 -18.65 2.45
CA ASP A 104 -5.76 -18.85 1.33
C ASP A 104 -6.45 -17.53 0.99
N THR A 105 -7.38 -17.58 0.06
CA THR A 105 -8.03 -16.36 -0.42
C THR A 105 -8.90 -15.67 0.62
N ASN A 106 -9.25 -16.36 1.71
CA ASN A 106 -10.07 -15.80 2.76
C ASN A 106 -9.28 -15.23 3.93
N TRP A 107 -7.97 -15.37 3.90
CA TRP A 107 -7.13 -15.01 5.05
C TRP A 107 -7.24 -13.55 5.42
N LEU A 108 -7.20 -12.65 4.44
CA LEU A 108 -7.19 -11.21 4.74
C LEU A 108 -8.47 -10.76 5.45
N GLY A 109 -9.59 -11.42 5.15
CA GLY A 109 -10.83 -11.10 5.81
C GLY A 109 -10.92 -11.61 7.23
N LYS A 110 -10.14 -12.64 7.57
CA LYS A 110 -10.17 -13.25 8.90
C LYS A 110 -9.10 -12.71 9.82
N GLU A 111 -7.95 -12.30 9.26
CA GLU A 111 -6.81 -11.88 10.08
C GLU A 111 -7.04 -10.47 10.60
N LYS A 112 -6.70 -10.26 11.87
CA LYS A 112 -6.87 -8.97 12.51
C LYS A 112 -5.56 -8.20 12.47
N PHE A 113 -5.47 -7.17 11.64
CA PHE A 113 -4.27 -6.33 11.55
C PHE A 113 -4.41 -5.06 12.40
N TYR A 114 -5.62 -4.72 12.79
CA TYR A 114 -5.89 -3.50 13.59
C TYR A 114 -6.77 -3.81 14.77
#